data_e369e3720311a51237450f1d2432acd6
#
_entry.id   e369e3720311a51237450f1d2432acd6
#
_cell.length_a   1.000
_cell.length_b   1.000
_cell.length_c   1.000
_cell.angle_alpha   90.00
_cell.angle_beta   90.00
_cell.angle_gamma   90.00
#
_symmetry.space_group_name_H-M   'P 1'
#
loop_
_entity.id
_entity.type
_entity.pdbx_description
1 polymer ?
#
loop_
_entity_poly.entity_id
_entity_poly.type
_entity_poly.pdbx_seq_one_letter_code
_entity_poly.pdbx_strand_id
1 'polypeptide(L)'
;KFTTITSLLVIIISFILPPEGLGRSTCGLYILTKLPCPACGLTRSVTSISHLRFAKAFYYHPFGFIFYIIFLFLAIYNFMPEKIKNIIKVFFIKNEDIIRSILLFLICSFMIHGIARFIYVLII
;
A
#
# COMPACT_ATOMS: atom_id res chain seq x y z
N LYS A 1 -12.86 11.21 9.57
CA LYS A 1 -13.64 10.04 10.00
C LYS A 1 -13.73 8.96 8.91
N PHE A 2 -14.05 9.32 7.66
CA PHE A 2 -14.14 8.38 6.55
C PHE A 2 -12.81 7.63 6.28
N THR A 3 -11.70 8.34 6.25
CA THR A 3 -10.35 7.78 6.03
C THR A 3 -9.95 6.75 7.09
N THR A 4 -10.32 7.00 8.36
CA THR A 4 -10.03 6.07 9.46
C THR A 4 -10.81 4.78 9.34
N ILE A 5 -12.10 4.89 9.03
CA ILE A 5 -12.95 3.71 8.82
C ILE A 5 -12.43 2.87 7.66
N THR A 6 -12.07 3.52 6.55
CA THR A 6 -11.50 2.84 5.39
C THR A 6 -10.17 2.16 5.73
N SER A 7 -9.29 2.84 6.47
CA SER A 7 -8.00 2.26 6.88
C SER A 7 -8.17 1.07 7.82
N LEU A 8 -9.08 1.16 8.79
CA LEU A 8 -9.41 0.06 9.69
C LEU A 8 -9.99 -1.14 8.93
N LEU A 9 -10.90 -0.89 7.99
CA LEU A 9 -11.48 -1.95 7.15
C LEU A 9 -10.39 -2.65 6.33
N VAL A 10 -9.47 -1.91 5.72
CA VAL A 10 -8.36 -2.49 4.95
C VAL A 10 -7.50 -3.39 5.84
N ILE A 11 -7.16 -2.94 7.06
CA ILE A 11 -6.36 -3.72 7.99
C ILE A 11 -7.11 -4.97 8.45
N ILE A 12 -8.38 -4.83 8.85
CA ILE A 12 -9.19 -5.97 9.30
C ILE A 12 -9.35 -7.00 8.18
N ILE A 13 -9.67 -6.56 6.97
CA ILE A 13 -9.79 -7.42 5.80
C ILE A 13 -8.46 -8.12 5.50
N SER A 14 -7.33 -7.44 5.66
CA SER A 14 -6.02 -8.04 5.44
C SER A 14 -5.67 -9.17 6.41
N PHE A 15 -6.24 -9.17 7.62
CA PHE A 15 -6.12 -10.27 8.57
C PHE A 15 -7.06 -11.45 8.27
N ILE A 16 -8.25 -11.14 7.74
CA ILE A 16 -9.26 -12.17 7.41
C ILE A 16 -8.87 -12.92 6.13
N LEU A 17 -8.32 -12.21 5.16
CA LEU A 17 -7.89 -12.80 3.90
C LEU A 17 -6.67 -13.73 4.10
N PRO A 18 -6.59 -14.83 3.34
CA PRO A 18 -5.42 -15.70 3.39
C PRO A 18 -4.15 -14.92 2.98
N PRO A 19 -2.96 -15.31 3.47
CA PRO A 19 -1.71 -14.57 3.23
C PRO A 19 -1.32 -14.46 1.75
N GLU A 20 -1.93 -15.25 0.89
CA GLU A 20 -1.73 -15.22 -0.57
C GLU A 20 -2.78 -14.34 -1.28
N GLY A 21 -3.69 -13.73 -0.53
CA GLY A 21 -4.80 -12.93 -1.04
C GLY A 21 -5.82 -13.76 -1.82
N LEU A 22 -6.67 -13.09 -2.59
CA LEU A 22 -7.72 -13.74 -3.40
C LEU A 22 -7.22 -14.31 -4.73
N GLY A 23 -5.91 -14.35 -4.95
CA GLY A 23 -5.34 -14.86 -6.20
C GLY A 23 -5.29 -13.81 -7.33
N ARG A 24 -4.65 -14.19 -8.45
CA ARG A 24 -4.58 -13.33 -9.65
C ARG A 24 -5.93 -13.18 -10.34
N SER A 25 -6.82 -14.14 -10.17
CA SER A 25 -8.13 -14.21 -10.82
C SER A 25 -9.11 -13.10 -10.40
N THR A 26 -8.83 -12.38 -9.31
CA THR A 26 -9.69 -11.30 -8.80
C THR A 26 -9.35 -9.91 -9.34
N CYS A 27 -8.25 -9.76 -10.10
CA CYS A 27 -7.91 -8.48 -10.71
C CYS A 27 -8.70 -8.29 -12.01
N GLY A 28 -9.56 -7.26 -12.05
CA GLY A 28 -10.38 -6.95 -13.23
C GLY A 28 -9.55 -6.74 -14.50
N LEU A 29 -8.41 -6.07 -14.41
CA LEU A 29 -7.52 -5.87 -15.54
C LEU A 29 -6.92 -7.21 -16.03
N TYR A 30 -6.54 -8.09 -15.10
CA TYR A 30 -6.03 -9.41 -15.45
C TYR A 30 -7.09 -10.31 -16.11
N ILE A 31 -8.35 -10.20 -15.66
CA ILE A 31 -9.46 -10.94 -16.27
C ILE A 31 -9.68 -10.52 -17.71
N LEU A 32 -9.63 -9.21 -18.00
CA LEU A 32 -9.88 -8.65 -19.32
C LEU A 32 -8.69 -8.80 -20.29
N THR A 33 -7.47 -8.55 -19.81
CA THR A 33 -6.29 -8.44 -20.68
C THR A 33 -5.29 -9.58 -20.53
N LYS A 34 -5.44 -10.43 -19.48
CA LYS A 34 -4.46 -11.45 -19.06
C LYS A 34 -3.08 -10.87 -18.70
N LEU A 35 -2.96 -9.55 -18.65
CA LEU A 35 -1.73 -8.84 -18.31
C LEU A 35 -1.71 -8.49 -16.81
N PRO A 36 -0.56 -8.56 -16.14
CA PRO A 36 -0.45 -8.16 -14.75
C PRO A 36 -0.61 -6.65 -14.61
N CYS A 37 -1.55 -6.23 -13.77
CA CYS A 37 -1.70 -4.85 -13.38
C CYS A 37 -0.47 -4.36 -12.60
N PRO A 38 -0.02 -3.09 -12.75
CA PRO A 38 1.05 -2.52 -11.94
C PRO A 38 0.81 -2.62 -10.43
N ALA A 39 -0.43 -2.55 -9.99
CA ALA A 39 -0.83 -2.73 -8.59
C ALA A 39 -1.09 -4.21 -8.19
N CYS A 40 -0.97 -5.15 -9.15
CA CYS A 40 -1.12 -6.57 -8.86
C CYS A 40 -0.03 -7.04 -7.89
N GLY A 41 -0.46 -7.61 -6.78
CA GLY A 41 0.42 -8.05 -5.72
C GLY A 41 0.43 -7.13 -4.49
N LEU A 42 -0.06 -5.89 -4.60
CA LEU A 42 -0.16 -4.98 -3.46
C LEU A 42 -1.05 -5.57 -2.35
N THR A 43 -2.24 -6.04 -2.70
CA THR A 43 -3.15 -6.71 -1.76
C THR A 43 -2.51 -7.94 -1.12
N ARG A 44 -1.81 -8.76 -1.92
CA ARG A 44 -1.09 -9.93 -1.43
C ARG A 44 0.07 -9.56 -0.52
N SER A 45 0.77 -8.47 -0.81
CA SER A 45 1.82 -7.94 0.03
C SER A 45 1.25 -7.50 1.38
N VAL A 46 0.17 -6.72 1.38
CA VAL A 46 -0.50 -6.25 2.59
C VAL A 46 -1.02 -7.42 3.44
N THR A 47 -1.70 -8.40 2.85
CA THR A 47 -2.17 -9.60 3.58
C THR A 47 -1.01 -10.45 4.12
N SER A 48 0.07 -10.58 3.37
CA SER A 48 1.28 -11.29 3.84
C SER A 48 1.95 -10.60 5.02
N ILE A 49 1.96 -9.27 5.06
CA ILE A 49 2.46 -8.48 6.20
C ILE A 49 1.61 -8.74 7.43
N SER A 50 0.28 -8.71 7.31
CA SER A 50 -0.64 -9.00 8.42
C SER A 50 -0.43 -10.40 9.01
N HIS A 51 0.00 -11.35 8.20
CA HIS A 51 0.34 -12.72 8.63
C HIS A 51 1.83 -12.91 8.93
N LEU A 52 2.61 -11.83 9.13
CA LEU A 52 4.04 -11.83 9.47
C LEU A 52 4.94 -12.55 8.44
N ARG A 53 4.49 -12.68 7.20
CA ARG A 53 5.26 -13.28 6.11
C ARG A 53 5.98 -12.22 5.28
N PHE A 54 6.92 -11.51 5.89
CA PHE A 54 7.61 -10.35 5.30
C PHE A 54 8.36 -10.67 4.00
N ALA A 55 9.04 -11.81 3.92
CA ALA A 55 9.75 -12.22 2.71
C ALA A 55 8.81 -12.37 1.50
N LYS A 56 7.65 -13.00 1.71
CA LYS A 56 6.62 -13.12 0.66
C LYS A 56 5.99 -11.78 0.32
N ALA A 57 5.74 -10.93 1.30
CA ALA A 57 5.21 -9.59 1.09
C ALA A 57 6.13 -8.76 0.19
N PHE A 58 7.43 -8.79 0.45
CA PHE A 58 8.43 -8.11 -0.37
C PHE A 58 8.50 -8.67 -1.80
N TYR A 59 8.42 -10.00 -1.93
CA TYR A 59 8.38 -10.66 -3.24
C TYR A 59 7.16 -10.27 -4.08
N TYR A 60 5.98 -10.15 -3.46
CA TYR A 60 4.77 -9.75 -4.17
C TYR A 60 4.80 -8.29 -4.58
N HIS A 61 5.13 -7.39 -3.66
CA HIS A 61 5.25 -5.96 -3.95
C HIS A 61 6.03 -5.23 -2.84
N PRO A 62 7.21 -4.67 -3.13
CA PRO A 62 8.03 -4.00 -2.13
C PRO A 62 7.34 -2.78 -1.50
N PHE A 63 6.52 -2.07 -2.26
CA PHE A 63 5.75 -0.92 -1.77
C PHE A 63 4.61 -1.27 -0.81
N GLY A 64 4.26 -2.55 -0.67
CA GLY A 64 3.23 -3.01 0.26
C GLY A 64 3.54 -2.64 1.70
N PHE A 65 4.81 -2.63 2.10
CA PHE A 65 5.23 -2.18 3.44
C PHE A 65 4.91 -0.71 3.67
N ILE A 66 5.18 0.15 2.70
CA ILE A 66 4.92 1.58 2.78
C ILE A 66 3.42 1.84 2.92
N PHE A 67 2.61 1.20 2.08
CA PHE A 67 1.15 1.31 2.15
C PHE A 67 0.59 0.78 3.47
N TYR A 68 1.12 -0.35 3.96
CA TYR A 68 0.69 -0.92 5.23
C TYR A 68 0.95 0.02 6.40
N ILE A 69 2.16 0.62 6.45
CA ILE A 69 2.53 1.60 7.47
C ILE A 69 1.64 2.84 7.39
N ILE A 70 1.36 3.34 6.18
CA ILE A 70 0.46 4.49 5.98
C ILE A 70 -0.95 4.17 6.48
N PHE A 71 -1.52 3.01 6.14
CA PHE A 71 -2.84 2.61 6.62
C PHE A 71 -2.88 2.43 8.13
N LEU A 72 -1.85 1.84 8.72
CA LEU A 72 -1.72 1.69 10.16
C LEU A 72 -1.65 3.06 10.85
N PHE A 73 -0.84 3.98 10.32
CA PHE A 73 -0.74 5.34 10.83
C PHE A 73 -2.09 6.07 10.75
N LEU A 74 -2.79 6.01 9.63
CA LEU A 74 -4.10 6.64 9.45
C LEU A 74 -5.17 6.04 10.37
N ALA A 75 -5.10 4.73 10.63
CA ALA A 75 -6.00 4.07 11.56
C ALA A 75 -5.81 4.56 13.00
N ILE A 76 -4.54 4.69 13.42
CA ILE A 76 -4.19 5.12 14.78
C ILE A 76 -4.36 6.63 14.96
N TYR A 77 -4.11 7.42 13.92
CA TYR A 77 -4.11 8.89 13.99
C TYR A 77 -5.38 9.47 14.65
N ASN A 78 -6.53 8.87 14.37
CA ASN A 78 -7.81 9.38 14.90
C ASN A 78 -8.01 9.10 16.41
N PHE A 79 -7.32 8.09 16.95
CA PHE A 79 -7.34 7.76 18.37
C PHE A 79 -6.33 8.60 19.19
N MET A 80 -5.45 9.33 18.52
CA MET A 80 -4.46 10.17 19.18
C MET A 80 -5.11 11.41 19.82
N PRO A 81 -4.59 11.87 20.99
CA PRO A 81 -5.03 13.10 21.61
C PRO A 81 -4.72 14.32 20.73
N GLU A 82 -5.55 15.36 20.83
CA GLU A 82 -5.45 16.56 19.98
C GLU A 82 -4.07 17.24 20.06
N LYS A 83 -3.39 17.14 21.20
CA LYS A 83 -2.02 17.68 21.35
C LYS A 83 -1.05 17.05 20.35
N ILE A 84 -1.09 15.72 20.23
CA ILE A 84 -0.21 14.97 19.29
C ILE A 84 -0.62 15.26 17.84
N LYS A 85 -1.91 15.30 17.54
CA LYS A 85 -2.41 15.66 16.21
C LYS A 85 -1.92 17.03 15.76
N ASN A 86 -1.93 18.01 16.66
CA ASN A 86 -1.43 19.35 16.34
C ASN A 86 0.08 19.37 16.09
N ILE A 87 0.85 18.63 16.86
CA ILE A 87 2.31 18.48 16.62
C ILE A 87 2.55 17.87 15.23
N ILE A 88 1.84 16.82 14.88
CA ILE A 88 1.94 16.16 13.58
C ILE A 88 1.55 17.12 12.44
N LYS A 89 0.44 17.87 12.59
CA LYS A 89 0.01 18.88 11.61
C LYS A 89 1.07 19.96 11.40
N VAL A 90 1.61 20.52 12.47
CA VAL A 90 2.66 21.54 12.41
C VAL A 90 3.91 20.99 11.73
N PHE A 91 4.30 19.76 12.05
CA PHE A 91 5.43 19.08 11.39
C PHE A 91 5.21 18.93 9.88
N PHE A 92 4.02 18.48 9.46
CA PHE A 92 3.68 18.35 8.04
C PHE A 92 3.67 19.68 7.31
N ILE A 93 3.09 20.73 7.91
CA ILE A 93 3.05 22.08 7.33
C ILE A 93 4.46 22.66 7.22
N LYS A 94 5.28 22.49 8.25
CA LYS A 94 6.66 23.01 8.27
C LYS A 94 7.55 22.35 7.21
N ASN A 95 7.33 21.07 6.93
CA ASN A 95 8.15 20.28 5.99
C ASN A 95 7.36 19.93 4.71
N GLU A 96 6.39 20.76 4.31
CA GLU A 96 5.52 20.47 3.15
C GLU A 96 6.31 20.16 1.87
N ASP A 97 7.34 20.93 1.57
CA ASP A 97 8.14 20.75 0.35
C ASP A 97 8.89 19.42 0.35
N ILE A 98 9.46 19.05 1.49
CA ILE A 98 10.20 17.77 1.64
C ILE A 98 9.22 16.59 1.51
N ILE A 99 8.08 16.67 2.18
CA ILE A 99 7.06 15.62 2.14
C ILE A 99 6.49 15.47 0.74
N ARG A 100 6.23 16.57 0.05
CA ARG A 100 5.78 16.59 -1.34
C ARG A 100 6.81 15.95 -2.27
N SER A 101 8.08 16.27 -2.10
CA SER A 101 9.18 15.66 -2.88
C SER A 101 9.29 14.15 -2.64
N ILE A 102 9.18 13.71 -1.38
CA ILE A 102 9.18 12.29 -1.02
C ILE A 102 7.99 11.56 -1.64
N LEU A 103 6.79 12.15 -1.57
CA LEU A 103 5.59 11.57 -2.17
C LEU A 103 5.72 11.44 -3.68
N LEU A 104 6.21 12.47 -4.36
CA LEU A 104 6.45 12.43 -5.81
C LEU A 104 7.47 11.34 -6.16
N PHE A 105 8.57 11.25 -5.41
CA PHE A 105 9.57 10.20 -5.61
C PHE A 105 8.97 8.80 -5.44
N LEU A 106 8.15 8.59 -4.40
CA LEU A 106 7.48 7.31 -4.16
C LEU A 106 6.51 6.96 -5.29
N ILE A 107 5.73 7.93 -5.77
CA ILE A 107 4.79 7.72 -6.88
C ILE A 107 5.54 7.37 -8.16
N CYS A 108 6.59 8.11 -8.50
CA CYS A 108 7.43 7.84 -9.68
C CYS A 108 8.08 6.45 -9.59
N SER A 109 8.63 6.11 -8.43
CA SER A 109 9.25 4.80 -8.20
C SER A 109 8.23 3.66 -8.31
N PHE A 110 7.02 3.85 -7.77
CA PHE A 110 5.93 2.90 -7.89
C PHE A 110 5.52 2.69 -9.36
N MET A 111 5.38 3.76 -10.13
CA MET A 111 5.05 3.69 -11.55
C MET A 111 6.14 2.99 -12.37
N ILE A 112 7.40 3.32 -12.13
CA ILE A 112 8.55 2.69 -12.81
C ILE A 112 8.57 1.20 -12.50
N HIS A 113 8.41 0.80 -11.24
CA HIS A 113 8.34 -0.60 -10.84
C HIS A 113 7.18 -1.35 -11.52
N GLY A 114 6.01 -0.72 -11.57
CA GLY A 114 4.82 -1.28 -12.24
C GLY A 114 5.04 -1.49 -13.74
N ILE A 115 5.61 -0.49 -14.42
CA ILE A 115 5.93 -0.54 -15.85
C ILE A 115 7.02 -1.60 -16.12
N ALA A 116 8.08 -1.63 -15.34
CA ALA A 116 9.15 -2.62 -15.47
C ALA A 116 8.61 -4.05 -15.36
N ARG A 117 7.73 -4.30 -14.39
CA ARG A 117 7.07 -5.59 -14.21
C ARG A 117 6.14 -5.93 -15.38
N PHE A 118 5.44 -4.95 -15.91
CA PHE A 118 4.57 -5.12 -17.08
C PHE A 118 5.39 -5.49 -18.32
N ILE A 119 6.48 -4.80 -18.60
CA ILE A 119 7.39 -5.07 -19.71
C ILE A 119 8.02 -6.45 -19.55
N TYR A 120 8.48 -6.81 -18.34
CA TYR A 120 9.07 -8.12 -18.06
C TYR A 120 8.14 -9.27 -18.43
N VAL A 121 6.85 -9.14 -18.13
CA VAL A 121 5.85 -10.17 -18.46
C VAL A 121 5.52 -10.20 -19.97
N LEU A 122 5.62 -9.06 -20.67
CA LEU A 122 5.41 -9.00 -22.12
C LEU A 122 6.56 -9.65 -22.92
N ILE A 123 7.78 -9.61 -22.39
CA ILE A 123 8.97 -10.14 -23.06
C ILE A 123 9.11 -11.65 -22.82
N ILE A 124 8.64 -12.14 -21.69
CA ILE A 124 8.64 -13.58 -21.37
C ILE A 124 7.36 -14.26 -21.83
#